data_91602566dfb404f8e1019d6a14d146fd
#
_entry.id   91602566dfb404f8e1019d6a14d146fd
#
_cell.length_a   1.000
_cell.length_b   1.000
_cell.length_c   1.000
_cell.angle_alpha   90.00
_cell.angle_beta   90.00
_cell.angle_gamma   90.00
#
_symmetry.space_group_name_H-M   'P 1'
#
loop_
_entity.id
_entity.type
_entity.pdbx_description
1 polymer ?
#
loop_
_entity_poly.entity_id
_entity_poly.type
_entity_poly.pdbx_seq_one_letter_code
_entity_poly.pdbx_strand_id
1 'polypeptide(L)'
;MKEKQYTKLFVDLLEKRGWKFHEPTKHEDMYEHIDGHVTVCDDKGKAICGFSVDLKGDKYTSRRNEGLEQCLCQYVEFLNVRGSKGWLFGKADYIVILNEEQNGFYVVPRQKIIEFCEELFEVKLEGSASHIRHELNDRHCWTESVDCAMHRLYRRYDRPDEAVCQINMDDIKSLVKMEIK
;
A
#
# COMPACT_ATOMS: atom_id res chain seq x y z
N MET A 1 -4.19 12.49 -8.15
CA MET A 1 -3.09 13.45 -7.79
C MET A 1 -1.74 12.88 -8.21
N LYS A 2 -0.73 13.70 -8.60
CA LYS A 2 0.62 13.22 -8.93
C LYS A 2 1.42 12.99 -7.63
N GLU A 3 2.35 12.03 -7.64
CA GLU A 3 3.15 11.64 -6.48
C GLU A 3 3.75 12.82 -5.69
N LYS A 4 4.47 13.71 -6.34
CA LYS A 4 5.02 14.92 -5.70
C LYS A 4 3.97 15.81 -5.00
N GLN A 5 2.74 15.79 -5.48
CA GLN A 5 1.67 16.62 -4.91
C GLN A 5 1.12 16.01 -3.62
N TYR A 6 0.92 14.69 -3.59
CA TYR A 6 0.44 14.06 -2.35
C TYR A 6 1.54 13.92 -1.29
N THR A 7 2.81 13.76 -1.68
CA THR A 7 3.92 13.84 -0.74
C THR A 7 3.98 15.20 -0.05
N LYS A 8 3.86 16.28 -0.82
CA LYS A 8 3.79 17.64 -0.24
C LYS A 8 2.60 17.79 0.70
N LEU A 9 1.42 17.36 0.28
CA LEU A 9 0.22 17.42 1.14
C LEU A 9 0.44 16.67 2.46
N PHE A 10 1.06 15.49 2.39
CA PHE A 10 1.37 14.71 3.58
C PHE A 10 2.28 15.47 4.55
N VAL A 11 3.38 16.05 4.04
CA VAL A 11 4.31 16.86 4.83
C VAL A 11 3.61 18.06 5.46
N ASP A 12 2.83 18.81 4.67
CA ASP A 12 2.09 19.98 5.15
C ASP A 12 1.11 19.62 6.31
N LEU A 13 0.50 18.44 6.24
CA LEU A 13 -0.41 17.95 7.29
C LEU A 13 0.34 17.46 8.54
N LEU A 14 1.51 16.88 8.40
CA LEU A 14 2.37 16.52 9.53
C LEU A 14 2.85 17.79 10.28
N GLU A 15 3.29 18.80 9.54
CA GLU A 15 3.75 20.07 10.10
C GLU A 15 2.65 20.78 10.90
N LYS A 16 1.40 20.77 10.42
CA LYS A 16 0.24 21.30 11.16
C LYS A 16 0.02 20.60 12.50
N ARG A 17 0.44 19.33 12.61
CA ARG A 17 0.39 18.56 13.87
C ARG A 17 1.63 18.74 14.74
N GLY A 18 2.60 19.56 14.30
CA GLY A 18 3.89 19.71 14.98
C GLY A 18 4.82 18.51 14.81
N TRP A 19 4.53 17.60 13.88
CA TRP A 19 5.35 16.44 13.57
C TRP A 19 6.37 16.78 12.49
N LYS A 20 7.44 15.98 12.39
CA LYS A 20 8.52 16.23 11.42
C LYS A 20 8.59 15.11 10.41
N PHE A 21 8.83 15.48 9.17
CA PHE A 21 9.12 14.55 8.10
C PHE A 21 10.61 14.64 7.72
N HIS A 22 11.21 13.50 7.48
CA HIS A 22 12.60 13.37 7.03
C HIS A 22 12.63 12.54 5.76
N GLU A 23 13.32 13.06 4.76
CA GLU A 23 13.53 12.36 3.50
C GLU A 23 14.33 11.06 3.71
N PRO A 24 14.03 9.99 2.98
CA PRO A 24 14.77 8.75 3.05
C PRO A 24 16.13 8.90 2.37
N THR A 25 17.04 7.99 2.66
CA THR A 25 18.22 7.82 1.83
C THR A 25 17.84 7.22 0.48
N LYS A 26 18.67 7.40 -0.55
CA LYS A 26 18.43 6.78 -1.86
C LYS A 26 18.36 5.25 -1.78
N HIS A 27 19.05 4.63 -0.85
CA HIS A 27 18.99 3.19 -0.65
C HIS A 27 17.63 2.75 -0.08
N GLU A 28 17.13 3.46 0.93
CA GLU A 28 15.83 3.20 1.55
C GLU A 28 14.69 3.34 0.54
N ASP A 29 14.68 4.43 -0.24
CA ASP A 29 13.71 4.66 -1.31
C ASP A 29 13.76 3.54 -2.37
N MET A 30 14.94 3.25 -2.93
CA MET A 30 15.06 2.32 -4.06
C MET A 30 14.90 0.84 -3.69
N TYR A 31 15.31 0.42 -2.51
CA TYR A 31 15.43 -1.01 -2.15
C TYR A 31 14.60 -1.42 -0.94
N GLU A 32 14.21 -0.49 -0.11
CA GLU A 32 13.50 -0.77 1.13
C GLU A 32 12.03 -0.30 1.07
N HIS A 33 11.65 0.42 0.00
CA HIS A 33 10.32 1.01 -0.15
C HIS A 33 9.95 1.87 1.06
N ILE A 34 10.85 2.80 1.41
CA ILE A 34 10.64 3.81 2.43
C ILE A 34 10.67 5.17 1.72
N ASP A 35 9.54 5.88 1.73
CA ASP A 35 9.41 7.22 1.13
C ASP A 35 9.70 8.33 2.16
N GLY A 36 9.83 7.99 3.43
CA GLY A 36 10.20 8.93 4.47
C GLY A 36 10.09 8.39 5.88
N HIS A 37 10.58 9.22 6.80
CA HIS A 37 10.52 8.97 8.25
C HIS A 37 9.74 10.08 8.94
N VAL A 38 8.79 9.69 9.78
CA VAL A 38 7.98 10.61 10.57
C VAL A 38 8.46 10.61 12.01
N THR A 39 8.71 11.78 12.56
CA THR A 39 8.96 11.98 13.99
C THR A 39 7.74 12.61 14.61
N VAL A 40 7.08 11.88 15.51
CA VAL A 40 5.97 12.39 16.32
C VAL A 40 6.54 13.23 17.46
N CYS A 41 6.04 14.44 17.60
CA CYS A 41 6.46 15.34 18.67
C CYS A 41 5.29 15.66 19.62
N ASP A 42 5.61 15.97 20.87
CA ASP A 42 4.65 16.54 21.82
C ASP A 42 4.39 18.03 21.54
N ASP A 43 3.48 18.65 22.31
CA ASP A 43 3.13 20.06 22.20
C ASP A 43 4.31 21.03 22.47
N LYS A 44 5.40 20.53 23.03
CA LYS A 44 6.65 21.26 23.27
C LYS A 44 7.68 21.04 22.16
N GLY A 45 7.34 20.26 21.13
CA GLY A 45 8.23 19.92 20.01
C GLY A 45 9.26 18.85 20.33
N LYS A 46 9.15 18.16 21.48
CA LYS A 46 10.05 17.07 21.85
C LYS A 46 9.60 15.78 21.15
N ALA A 47 10.55 15.07 20.55
CA ALA A 47 10.28 13.79 19.91
C ALA A 47 9.79 12.75 20.93
N ILE A 48 8.69 12.07 20.61
CA ILE A 48 8.08 10.98 21.40
C ILE A 48 8.44 9.62 20.78
N CYS A 49 8.22 9.49 19.48
CA CYS A 49 8.51 8.26 18.72
C CYS A 49 8.72 8.62 17.24
N GLY A 50 9.15 7.63 16.46
CA GLY A 50 9.28 7.75 15.01
C GLY A 50 8.85 6.46 14.33
N PHE A 51 8.51 6.58 13.04
CA PHE A 51 8.17 5.46 12.18
C PHE A 51 8.48 5.78 10.71
N SER A 52 8.70 4.75 9.93
CA SER A 52 8.92 4.83 8.49
C SER A 52 7.62 4.64 7.70
N VAL A 53 7.52 5.31 6.57
CA VAL A 53 6.33 5.30 5.72
C VAL A 53 6.67 5.03 4.26
N ASP A 54 5.75 4.34 3.58
CA ASP A 54 5.68 4.21 2.13
C ASP A 54 4.36 4.86 1.67
N LEU A 55 4.44 5.88 0.82
CA LEU A 55 3.31 6.72 0.39
C LEU A 55 2.67 6.16 -0.88
N LYS A 56 1.36 5.97 -0.86
CA LYS A 56 0.60 5.47 -2.01
C LYS A 56 -0.53 6.42 -2.38
N GLY A 57 -0.62 6.74 -3.67
CA GLY A 57 -1.79 7.41 -4.22
C GLY A 57 -2.98 6.47 -4.28
N ASP A 58 -4.18 7.03 -4.16
CA ASP A 58 -5.41 6.31 -4.42
C ASP A 58 -5.56 5.95 -5.91
N LYS A 59 -6.35 4.93 -6.19
CA LYS A 59 -6.63 4.49 -7.56
C LYS A 59 -8.09 4.09 -7.72
N TYR A 60 -8.65 4.42 -8.87
CA TYR A 60 -9.96 3.97 -9.26
C TYR A 60 -9.87 2.81 -10.24
N THR A 61 -10.65 1.77 -10.01
CA THR A 61 -10.79 0.71 -10.99
C THR A 61 -11.66 1.18 -12.13
N SER A 62 -11.24 0.91 -13.34
CA SER A 62 -12.08 1.10 -14.54
C SER A 62 -12.56 -0.27 -15.01
N ARG A 63 -13.65 -0.77 -14.43
CA ARG A 63 -14.31 -2.00 -14.87
C ARG A 63 -15.55 -1.72 -15.72
N ARG A 64 -15.59 -0.57 -16.41
CA ARG A 64 -16.71 -0.20 -17.27
C ARG A 64 -17.04 -1.26 -18.31
N ASN A 65 -16.02 -1.95 -18.84
CA ASN A 65 -16.22 -3.02 -19.82
C ASN A 65 -16.86 -4.30 -19.21
N GLU A 66 -16.85 -4.43 -17.89
CA GLU A 66 -17.45 -5.56 -17.17
C GLU A 66 -18.83 -5.19 -16.60
N GLY A 67 -19.34 -3.99 -16.89
CA GLY A 67 -20.63 -3.51 -16.38
C GLY A 67 -20.62 -3.17 -14.89
N LEU A 68 -19.45 -3.07 -14.28
CA LEU A 68 -19.28 -2.79 -12.86
C LEU A 68 -19.03 -1.30 -12.63
N GLU A 69 -19.52 -0.79 -11.50
CA GLU A 69 -19.24 0.57 -11.07
C GLU A 69 -17.75 0.75 -10.74
N GLN A 70 -17.27 1.98 -10.94
CA GLN A 70 -15.93 2.33 -10.47
C GLN A 70 -15.91 2.30 -8.94
N CYS A 71 -14.95 1.59 -8.37
CA CYS A 71 -14.70 1.64 -6.94
C CYS A 71 -13.29 2.16 -6.66
N LEU A 72 -13.16 2.88 -5.58
CA LEU A 72 -11.87 3.30 -5.05
C LEU A 72 -11.14 2.09 -4.49
N CYS A 73 -9.91 1.88 -4.93
CA CYS A 73 -9.11 0.72 -4.53
C CYS A 73 -7.65 1.08 -4.33
N GLN A 74 -6.93 0.19 -3.67
CA GLN A 74 -5.48 0.19 -3.62
C GLN A 74 -4.92 -1.02 -4.36
N TYR A 75 -3.91 -0.78 -5.20
CA TYR A 75 -3.14 -1.85 -5.82
C TYR A 75 -2.00 -2.26 -4.89
N VAL A 76 -2.03 -3.51 -4.46
CA VAL A 76 -1.00 -4.12 -3.60
C VAL A 76 -0.10 -4.99 -4.46
N GLU A 77 1.18 -4.68 -4.50
CA GLU A 77 2.15 -5.38 -5.32
C GLU A 77 2.87 -6.45 -4.49
N PHE A 78 2.60 -7.72 -4.80
CA PHE A 78 3.30 -8.86 -4.20
C PHE A 78 4.64 -9.11 -4.90
N LEU A 79 4.63 -9.10 -6.23
CA LEU A 79 5.83 -9.22 -7.05
C LEU A 79 5.85 -8.05 -8.02
N ASN A 80 7.00 -7.41 -8.14
CA ASN A 80 7.19 -6.30 -9.07
C ASN A 80 7.39 -6.81 -10.52
N VAL A 81 7.49 -5.89 -11.46
CA VAL A 81 7.66 -6.19 -12.89
C VAL A 81 8.88 -7.05 -13.23
N ARG A 82 9.84 -7.20 -12.33
CA ARG A 82 11.04 -8.05 -12.47
C ARG A 82 10.91 -9.38 -11.72
N GLY A 83 9.76 -9.66 -11.13
CA GLY A 83 9.52 -10.85 -10.34
C GLY A 83 10.20 -10.85 -8.96
N SER A 84 10.75 -9.73 -8.53
CA SER A 84 11.23 -9.53 -7.16
C SER A 84 10.08 -9.17 -6.24
N LYS A 85 10.29 -9.23 -4.92
CA LYS A 85 9.29 -8.78 -3.95
C LYS A 85 8.86 -7.35 -4.25
N GLY A 86 7.54 -7.14 -4.25
CA GLY A 86 6.93 -5.83 -4.42
C GLY A 86 6.96 -4.99 -3.14
N TRP A 87 6.42 -3.79 -3.22
CA TRP A 87 6.44 -2.82 -2.13
C TRP A 87 5.79 -3.32 -0.82
N LEU A 88 4.83 -4.26 -0.90
CA LEU A 88 4.21 -4.84 0.30
C LEU A 88 5.25 -5.47 1.26
N PHE A 89 6.37 -5.94 0.73
CA PHE A 89 7.45 -6.57 1.50
C PHE A 89 8.64 -5.64 1.73
N GLY A 90 8.46 -4.35 1.54
CA GLY A 90 9.41 -3.32 1.93
C GLY A 90 9.64 -3.26 3.44
N LYS A 91 10.42 -2.30 3.90
CA LYS A 91 10.77 -2.12 5.31
C LYS A 91 10.00 -0.99 6.02
N ALA A 92 9.14 -0.27 5.32
CA ALA A 92 8.30 0.74 5.93
C ALA A 92 7.40 0.13 7.02
N ASP A 93 7.26 0.82 8.15
CA ASP A 93 6.36 0.41 9.24
C ASP A 93 4.90 0.54 8.82
N TYR A 94 4.60 1.61 8.07
CA TYR A 94 3.25 1.94 7.64
C TYR A 94 3.19 2.23 6.14
N ILE A 95 2.09 1.82 5.55
CA ILE A 95 1.65 2.27 4.24
C ILE A 95 0.70 3.44 4.45
N VAL A 96 1.01 4.56 3.82
CA VAL A 96 0.24 5.80 3.93
C VAL A 96 -0.48 6.03 2.62
N ILE A 97 -1.81 5.88 2.63
CA ILE A 97 -2.65 5.87 1.44
C ILE A 97 -3.43 7.18 1.37
N LEU A 98 -3.29 7.88 0.24
CA LEU A 98 -4.04 9.10 -0.02
C LEU A 98 -5.55 8.82 0.00
N ASN A 99 -6.29 9.71 0.66
CA ASN A 99 -7.74 9.83 0.56
C ASN A 99 -8.07 11.21 -0.03
N GLU A 100 -8.22 11.27 -1.36
CA GLU A 100 -8.48 12.54 -2.06
C GLU A 100 -9.77 13.20 -1.61
N GLU A 101 -10.82 12.43 -1.33
CA GLU A 101 -12.14 12.96 -0.93
C GLU A 101 -12.07 13.75 0.38
N GLN A 102 -11.19 13.36 1.28
CA GLN A 102 -11.02 14.00 2.58
C GLN A 102 -9.78 14.91 2.66
N ASN A 103 -9.02 15.07 1.56
CA ASN A 103 -7.73 15.77 1.56
C ASN A 103 -6.81 15.30 2.69
N GLY A 104 -6.73 13.99 2.90
CA GLY A 104 -6.00 13.38 3.99
C GLY A 104 -5.40 12.04 3.63
N PHE A 105 -4.97 11.31 4.65
CA PHE A 105 -4.32 10.02 4.48
C PHE A 105 -4.78 9.00 5.51
N TYR A 106 -4.88 7.75 5.08
CA TYR A 106 -4.98 6.58 5.92
C TYR A 106 -3.59 6.03 6.22
N VAL A 107 -3.26 5.87 7.50
CA VAL A 107 -2.00 5.26 7.95
C VAL A 107 -2.30 3.84 8.38
N VAL A 108 -1.83 2.88 7.61
CA VAL A 108 -2.13 1.46 7.77
C VAL A 108 -0.85 0.70 8.11
N PRO A 109 -0.81 -0.09 9.20
CA PRO A 109 0.35 -0.95 9.47
C PRO A 109 0.58 -1.90 8.28
N ARG A 110 1.78 -1.90 7.72
CA ARG A 110 2.10 -2.75 6.57
C ARG A 110 1.81 -4.22 6.83
N GLN A 111 2.12 -4.69 8.04
CA GLN A 111 1.86 -6.07 8.44
C GLN A 111 0.38 -6.45 8.40
N LYS A 112 -0.53 -5.50 8.71
CA LYS A 112 -1.98 -5.74 8.62
C LYS A 112 -2.47 -5.93 7.19
N ILE A 113 -1.84 -5.28 6.22
CA ILE A 113 -2.17 -5.51 4.79
C ILE A 113 -1.68 -6.91 4.37
N ILE A 114 -0.52 -7.35 4.85
CA ILE A 114 -0.02 -8.72 4.58
C ILE A 114 -0.99 -9.75 5.16
N GLU A 115 -1.33 -9.65 6.45
CA GLU A 115 -2.26 -10.55 7.13
C GLU A 115 -3.62 -10.61 6.43
N PHE A 116 -4.16 -9.45 6.03
CA PHE A 116 -5.41 -9.37 5.28
C PHE A 116 -5.33 -10.10 3.92
N CYS A 117 -4.23 -9.90 3.18
CA CYS A 117 -4.03 -10.57 1.91
C CYS A 117 -3.84 -12.09 2.07
N GLU A 118 -3.14 -12.53 3.11
CA GLU A 118 -2.96 -13.95 3.43
C GLU A 118 -4.30 -14.63 3.73
N GLU A 119 -5.15 -13.97 4.51
CA GLU A 119 -6.49 -14.45 4.82
C GLU A 119 -7.39 -14.46 3.57
N LEU A 120 -7.39 -13.36 2.82
CA LEU A 120 -8.23 -13.18 1.64
C LEU A 120 -7.97 -14.24 0.55
N PHE A 121 -6.70 -14.59 0.33
CA PHE A 121 -6.31 -15.53 -0.73
C PHE A 121 -5.94 -16.92 -0.19
N GLU A 122 -6.05 -17.14 1.11
CA GLU A 122 -5.67 -18.40 1.79
C GLU A 122 -4.22 -18.83 1.45
N VAL A 123 -3.30 -17.89 1.38
CA VAL A 123 -1.89 -18.11 1.02
C VAL A 123 -0.95 -17.70 2.15
N LYS A 124 0.32 -18.13 2.07
CA LYS A 124 1.39 -17.63 2.93
C LYS A 124 2.34 -16.76 2.11
N LEU A 125 2.45 -15.50 2.48
CA LEU A 125 3.25 -14.51 1.75
C LEU A 125 4.64 -14.30 2.36
N GLU A 126 5.05 -15.13 3.28
CA GLU A 126 6.39 -15.15 3.85
C GLU A 126 7.41 -15.80 2.90
N GLY A 127 8.70 -15.48 3.08
CA GLY A 127 9.79 -16.14 2.35
C GLY A 127 10.28 -15.37 1.12
N SER A 128 10.82 -16.10 0.15
CA SER A 128 11.41 -15.53 -1.07
C SER A 128 10.35 -15.17 -2.12
N ALA A 129 10.73 -14.36 -3.13
CA ALA A 129 9.86 -14.05 -4.25
C ALA A 129 9.41 -15.32 -5.01
N SER A 130 10.28 -16.33 -5.12
CA SER A 130 9.92 -17.62 -5.73
C SER A 130 8.91 -18.40 -4.91
N HIS A 131 9.00 -18.33 -3.57
CA HIS A 131 8.02 -18.95 -2.68
C HIS A 131 6.66 -18.27 -2.81
N ILE A 132 6.61 -16.95 -2.75
CA ILE A 132 5.39 -16.17 -2.94
C ILE A 132 4.74 -16.51 -4.29
N ARG A 133 5.54 -16.58 -5.36
CA ARG A 133 5.05 -16.96 -6.69
C ARG A 133 4.45 -18.37 -6.68
N HIS A 134 5.08 -19.32 -6.03
CA HIS A 134 4.59 -20.70 -5.91
C HIS A 134 3.26 -20.76 -5.19
N GLU A 135 3.15 -20.14 -4.00
CA GLU A 135 1.91 -20.05 -3.23
C GLU A 135 0.75 -19.48 -4.06
N LEU A 136 0.99 -18.34 -4.75
CA LEU A 136 -0.02 -17.70 -5.59
C LEU A 136 -0.41 -18.55 -6.80
N ASN A 137 0.51 -19.33 -7.38
CA ASN A 137 0.23 -20.21 -8.51
C ASN A 137 -0.59 -21.43 -8.09
N ASP A 138 -0.26 -22.06 -6.97
CA ASP A 138 -0.91 -23.28 -6.51
C ASP A 138 -2.36 -23.04 -6.12
N ARG A 139 -2.70 -21.82 -5.72
CA ARG A 139 -4.07 -21.45 -5.34
C ARG A 139 -4.97 -21.03 -6.52
N HIS A 140 -4.46 -21.05 -7.75
CA HIS A 140 -5.22 -20.64 -8.95
C HIS A 140 -5.89 -19.26 -8.86
N CYS A 141 -5.35 -18.35 -8.04
CA CYS A 141 -5.98 -17.06 -7.71
C CYS A 141 -5.90 -16.01 -8.82
N TRP A 142 -5.22 -16.29 -9.93
CA TRP A 142 -4.78 -15.27 -10.88
C TRP A 142 -5.87 -14.62 -11.72
N THR A 143 -7.07 -15.12 -11.72
CA THR A 143 -8.16 -14.60 -12.55
C THR A 143 -9.50 -14.55 -11.83
N GLU A 144 -9.58 -15.11 -10.64
CA GLU A 144 -10.83 -15.15 -9.90
C GLU A 144 -11.00 -13.86 -9.12
N SER A 145 -12.17 -13.23 -9.28
CA SER A 145 -12.62 -12.23 -8.32
C SER A 145 -13.04 -12.98 -7.08
N VAL A 146 -12.29 -12.84 -6.02
CA VAL A 146 -12.75 -13.26 -4.70
C VAL A 146 -13.88 -12.32 -4.35
N ASP A 147 -15.06 -12.86 -4.31
CA ASP A 147 -16.34 -12.19 -4.02
C ASP A 147 -16.60 -10.86 -4.71
N CYS A 148 -17.47 -10.89 -5.69
CA CYS A 148 -18.16 -9.76 -6.31
C CYS A 148 -17.30 -8.50 -6.58
N ALA A 149 -16.30 -8.61 -7.45
CA ALA A 149 -15.66 -7.47 -8.08
C ALA A 149 -14.79 -6.53 -7.21
N MET A 150 -14.67 -6.77 -5.91
CA MET A 150 -13.99 -5.86 -4.99
C MET A 150 -12.51 -6.17 -4.77
N HIS A 151 -12.12 -7.43 -4.86
CA HIS A 151 -10.73 -7.87 -4.75
C HIS A 151 -10.34 -8.69 -5.97
N ARG A 152 -9.16 -8.48 -6.48
CA ARG A 152 -8.68 -9.21 -7.65
C ARG A 152 -7.18 -9.39 -7.59
N LEU A 153 -6.73 -10.65 -7.58
CA LEU A 153 -5.35 -11.00 -7.83
C LEU A 153 -5.17 -11.23 -9.32
N TYR A 154 -4.19 -10.59 -9.95
CA TYR A 154 -3.96 -10.75 -11.38
C TYR A 154 -2.49 -10.57 -11.77
N ARG A 155 -2.15 -11.19 -12.89
CA ARG A 155 -0.94 -10.92 -13.67
C ARG A 155 -1.30 -10.10 -14.89
N ARG A 156 -0.41 -9.20 -15.24
CA ARG A 156 -0.54 -8.50 -16.51
C ARG A 156 0.07 -9.35 -17.61
N TYR A 157 -0.62 -9.42 -18.76
CA TYR A 157 -0.12 -10.16 -19.92
C TYR A 157 1.24 -9.63 -20.42
N ASP A 158 1.42 -8.32 -20.40
CA ASP A 158 2.66 -7.62 -20.77
C ASP A 158 3.75 -7.66 -19.68
N ARG A 159 3.42 -8.18 -18.48
CA ARG A 159 4.31 -8.26 -17.31
C ARG A 159 4.08 -9.56 -16.54
N PRO A 160 4.46 -10.71 -17.13
CA PRO A 160 4.10 -12.02 -16.58
C PRO A 160 4.75 -12.31 -15.22
N ASP A 161 5.78 -11.56 -14.85
CA ASP A 161 6.47 -11.70 -13.56
C ASP A 161 5.84 -10.87 -12.44
N GLU A 162 5.04 -9.88 -12.77
CA GLU A 162 4.33 -9.04 -11.81
C GLU A 162 3.15 -9.80 -11.19
N ALA A 163 2.95 -9.64 -9.89
CA ALA A 163 1.78 -10.13 -9.17
C ALA A 163 1.17 -8.99 -8.35
N VAL A 164 -0.05 -8.61 -8.69
CA VAL A 164 -0.73 -7.45 -8.10
C VAL A 164 -2.11 -7.86 -7.62
N CYS A 165 -2.44 -7.44 -6.42
CA CYS A 165 -3.79 -7.52 -5.87
C CYS A 165 -4.44 -6.13 -5.89
N GLN A 166 -5.71 -6.11 -6.23
CA GLN A 166 -6.57 -4.96 -6.06
C GLN A 166 -7.42 -5.17 -4.81
N ILE A 167 -7.34 -4.25 -3.85
CA ILE A 167 -8.13 -4.28 -2.60
C ILE A 167 -9.05 -3.07 -2.58
N ASN A 168 -10.30 -3.27 -2.17
CA ASN A 168 -11.25 -2.18 -1.97
C ASN A 168 -10.78 -1.26 -0.83
N MET A 169 -10.98 0.04 -0.99
CA MET A 169 -10.63 1.01 0.05
C MET A 169 -11.44 0.86 1.33
N ASP A 170 -12.66 0.32 1.28
CA ASP A 170 -13.45 0.11 2.51
C ASP A 170 -12.83 -0.98 3.39
N ASP A 171 -12.23 -2.00 2.79
CA ASP A 171 -11.48 -3.01 3.55
C ASP A 171 -10.17 -2.43 4.08
N ILE A 172 -9.46 -1.63 3.30
CA ILE A 172 -8.29 -0.88 3.79
C ILE A 172 -8.64 0.01 4.97
N LYS A 173 -9.79 0.70 4.94
CA LYS A 173 -10.27 1.52 6.06
C LYS A 173 -10.42 0.72 7.36
N SER A 174 -10.82 -0.55 7.28
CA SER A 174 -10.93 -1.42 8.45
C SER A 174 -9.58 -1.70 9.13
N LEU A 175 -8.46 -1.56 8.40
CA LEU A 175 -7.09 -1.80 8.88
C LEU A 175 -6.39 -0.52 9.37
N VAL A 176 -7.03 0.64 9.23
CA VAL A 176 -6.42 1.94 9.53
C VAL A 176 -6.09 2.07 11.01
N LYS A 177 -4.86 2.46 11.32
CA LYS A 177 -4.41 2.79 12.67
C LYS A 177 -4.71 4.23 13.04
N MET A 178 -4.54 5.14 12.08
CA MET A 178 -4.84 6.57 12.26
C MET A 178 -5.12 7.25 10.93
N GLU A 179 -5.78 8.40 11.00
CA GLU A 179 -5.97 9.29 9.86
C GLU A 179 -5.18 10.59 10.07
N ILE A 180 -4.60 11.09 8.98
CA ILE A 180 -3.90 12.37 8.94
C ILE A 180 -4.71 13.29 8.03
N LYS A 181 -5.32 14.32 8.65
CA LYS A 181 -6.18 15.32 7.98
C LYS A 181 -5.74 16.73 8.36
#